data_488c50d78461554e486a406b75ad5d7e
#
_entry.id   488c50d78461554e486a406b75ad5d7e
#
_cell.length_a   1.000
_cell.length_b   1.000
_cell.length_c   1.000
_cell.angle_alpha   90.00
_cell.angle_beta   90.00
_cell.angle_gamma   90.00
#
_symmetry.space_group_name_H-M   'P 1'
#
loop_
_entity.id
_entity.type
_entity.pdbx_description
1 polymer ?
#
loop_
_entity_poly.entity_id
_entity_poly.type
_entity_poly.pdbx_seq_one_letter_code
_entity_poly.pdbx_strand_id
1 'polypeptide(L)'
;MDRPQNRIALLATTGVGLLGALALTAQVLRPRGDDSLPLPGDDLVPGATIVETHQARIDAPAAEVWPWLVQMGYGRGGFYSFDLLERLAGVGITNARRIESRWQDLAVGDRVRLAADVALTVARLEPGRCLVLSSDGGAAPPGAAMDFDFSWAFVLDKPDDRDSGRCRLRIRERYLPHRGATTAVVRAVRPVARLMTRGTVRGLRRRVRA
;
A
#
# COMPACT_ATOMS: atom_id res chain seq x y z
N MET A 1 19.68 21.55 -20.12
CA MET A 1 18.26 21.51 -19.68
C MET A 1 17.75 20.10 -19.95
N ASP A 2 18.06 19.16 -19.02
CA ASP A 2 17.65 17.76 -19.15
C ASP A 2 16.24 17.56 -18.59
N ARG A 3 15.38 16.98 -19.40
CA ARG A 3 13.96 16.77 -19.11
C ARG A 3 13.77 15.62 -18.10
N PRO A 4 12.94 15.78 -17.04
CA PRO A 4 12.72 14.75 -16.01
C PRO A 4 12.00 13.47 -16.54
N GLN A 5 11.54 13.48 -17.79
CA GLN A 5 10.88 12.33 -18.42
C GLN A 5 11.77 11.10 -18.58
N ASN A 6 13.10 11.27 -18.62
CA ASN A 6 14.02 10.14 -18.77
C ASN A 6 14.27 9.33 -17.48
N ARG A 7 13.95 9.86 -16.31
CA ARG A 7 14.17 9.14 -15.04
C ARG A 7 13.11 8.07 -14.78
N ILE A 8 11.86 8.31 -15.17
CA ILE A 8 10.78 7.30 -15.07
C ILE A 8 10.99 6.18 -16.09
N ALA A 9 11.44 6.53 -17.30
CA ALA A 9 11.78 5.55 -18.33
C ALA A 9 13.01 4.70 -17.95
N LEU A 10 14.01 5.29 -17.26
CA LEU A 10 15.22 4.58 -16.83
C LEU A 10 14.92 3.59 -15.68
N LEU A 11 14.01 3.94 -14.78
CA LEU A 11 13.53 3.01 -13.73
C LEU A 11 12.71 1.86 -14.30
N ALA A 12 12.04 2.06 -15.45
CA ALA A 12 11.33 0.99 -16.14
C ALA A 12 12.28 0.02 -16.86
N THR A 13 13.38 0.49 -17.43
CA THR A 13 14.28 -0.36 -18.24
C THR A 13 15.28 -1.17 -17.43
N THR A 14 15.78 -0.66 -16.29
CA THR A 14 16.63 -1.45 -15.37
C THR A 14 15.83 -2.44 -14.52
N GLY A 15 14.52 -2.21 -14.33
CA GLY A 15 13.61 -3.13 -13.64
C GLY A 15 13.26 -4.40 -14.42
N VAL A 16 13.30 -4.36 -15.74
CA VAL A 16 12.85 -5.48 -16.60
C VAL A 16 13.77 -6.71 -16.50
N GLY A 17 15.07 -6.54 -16.30
CA GLY A 17 16.02 -7.66 -16.10
C GLY A 17 15.83 -8.40 -14.76
N LEU A 18 15.47 -7.70 -13.71
CA LEU A 18 15.13 -8.30 -12.40
C LEU A 18 13.71 -8.91 -12.37
N LEU A 19 12.80 -8.39 -13.18
CA LEU A 19 11.41 -8.85 -13.29
C LEU A 19 11.28 -10.26 -13.85
N GLY A 20 12.21 -10.68 -14.73
CA GLY A 20 12.21 -12.04 -15.28
C GLY A 20 12.47 -13.12 -14.25
N ALA A 21 13.36 -12.89 -13.30
CA ALA A 21 13.63 -13.82 -12.20
C ALA A 21 12.54 -13.81 -11.11
N LEU A 22 11.87 -12.66 -10.91
CA LEU A 22 10.76 -12.50 -9.98
C LEU A 22 9.43 -13.07 -10.51
N ALA A 23 9.26 -13.15 -11.81
CA ALA A 23 8.03 -13.70 -12.43
C ALA A 23 7.84 -15.19 -12.14
N LEU A 24 8.92 -15.97 -12.02
CA LEU A 24 8.85 -17.39 -11.63
C LEU A 24 8.42 -17.58 -10.15
N THR A 25 8.76 -16.65 -9.27
CA THR A 25 8.29 -16.67 -7.88
C THR A 25 6.89 -16.09 -7.71
N ALA A 26 6.38 -15.35 -8.70
CA ALA A 26 5.07 -14.69 -8.63
C ALA A 26 3.89 -15.67 -8.63
N GLN A 27 4.04 -16.87 -9.20
CA GLN A 27 3.00 -17.91 -9.14
C GLN A 27 2.75 -18.41 -7.71
N VAL A 28 3.76 -18.36 -6.84
CA VAL A 28 3.64 -18.72 -5.42
C VAL A 28 2.90 -17.61 -4.63
N LEU A 29 2.77 -16.43 -5.22
CA LEU A 29 2.34 -15.20 -4.58
C LEU A 29 0.88 -14.80 -4.90
N ARG A 30 -0.04 -15.75 -5.02
CA ARG A 30 -1.47 -15.41 -5.24
C ARG A 30 -2.02 -14.61 -4.06
N PRO A 31 -2.81 -13.53 -4.33
CA PRO A 31 -3.55 -12.85 -3.29
C PRO A 31 -4.47 -13.87 -2.59
N ARG A 32 -4.61 -13.75 -1.28
CA ARG A 32 -5.43 -14.65 -0.47
C ARG A 32 -6.64 -13.87 0.07
N GLY A 33 -7.30 -13.10 -0.77
CA GLY A 33 -8.50 -12.36 -0.40
C GLY A 33 -9.61 -12.61 -1.42
N ASP A 34 -10.83 -12.37 -1.02
CA ASP A 34 -12.00 -12.40 -1.89
C ASP A 34 -12.22 -10.96 -2.41
N ASP A 35 -12.03 -10.77 -3.71
CA ASP A 35 -12.19 -9.47 -4.37
C ASP A 35 -13.69 -9.10 -4.54
N SER A 36 -14.59 -10.05 -4.38
CA SER A 36 -16.06 -9.84 -4.51
C SER A 36 -16.71 -9.25 -3.27
N LEU A 37 -16.11 -9.43 -2.09
CA LEU A 37 -16.66 -8.90 -0.84
C LEU A 37 -16.49 -7.38 -0.77
N PRO A 38 -17.56 -6.59 -0.52
CA PRO A 38 -17.45 -5.15 -0.38
C PRO A 38 -16.50 -4.74 0.75
N LEU A 39 -15.66 -3.74 0.50
CA LEU A 39 -14.76 -3.14 1.49
C LEU A 39 -14.89 -1.61 1.50
N PRO A 40 -14.64 -0.97 2.65
CA PRO A 40 -14.50 0.49 2.70
C PRO A 40 -13.51 0.99 1.64
N GLY A 41 -13.91 1.99 0.85
CA GLY A 41 -13.10 2.57 -0.22
C GLY A 41 -13.32 1.96 -1.61
N ASP A 42 -14.15 0.93 -1.77
CA ASP A 42 -14.52 0.39 -3.07
C ASP A 42 -15.29 1.41 -3.91
N ASP A 43 -16.06 2.25 -3.25
CA ASP A 43 -16.84 3.35 -3.82
C ASP A 43 -16.00 4.51 -4.35
N LEU A 44 -14.75 4.65 -3.93
CA LEU A 44 -13.82 5.69 -4.41
C LEU A 44 -13.31 5.43 -5.83
N VAL A 45 -13.23 4.16 -6.23
CA VAL A 45 -12.84 3.76 -7.59
C VAL A 45 -13.82 2.69 -8.07
N PRO A 46 -15.10 3.04 -8.33
CA PRO A 46 -16.14 2.04 -8.62
C PRO A 46 -15.89 1.30 -9.94
N GLY A 47 -15.27 1.96 -10.92
CA GLY A 47 -14.92 1.39 -12.22
C GLY A 47 -13.58 0.67 -12.25
N ALA A 48 -12.96 0.33 -11.13
CA ALA A 48 -11.66 -0.30 -11.09
C ALA A 48 -11.60 -1.55 -11.96
N THR A 49 -10.68 -1.57 -12.93
CA THR A 49 -10.45 -2.71 -13.84
C THR A 49 -9.40 -3.68 -13.29
N ILE A 50 -8.66 -3.25 -12.28
CA ILE A 50 -7.68 -4.08 -11.58
C ILE A 50 -7.99 -3.96 -10.08
N VAL A 51 -8.33 -5.09 -9.46
CA VAL A 51 -8.58 -5.19 -8.02
C VAL A 51 -7.66 -6.27 -7.46
N GLU A 52 -7.13 -6.03 -6.28
CA GLU A 52 -6.29 -7.00 -5.60
C GLU A 52 -6.50 -6.94 -4.10
N THR A 53 -6.91 -8.07 -3.50
CA THR A 53 -7.16 -8.17 -2.06
C THR A 53 -6.18 -9.13 -1.41
N HIS A 54 -5.50 -8.66 -0.39
CA HIS A 54 -4.66 -9.46 0.49
C HIS A 54 -5.33 -9.60 1.84
N GLN A 55 -5.34 -10.81 2.39
CA GLN A 55 -5.88 -11.09 3.70
C GLN A 55 -4.84 -11.80 4.56
N ALA A 56 -4.71 -11.35 5.81
CA ALA A 56 -3.79 -11.94 6.76
C ALA A 56 -4.39 -11.92 8.18
N ARG A 57 -4.14 -12.99 8.94
CA ARG A 57 -4.35 -13.00 10.39
C ARG A 57 -3.16 -12.35 11.09
N ILE A 58 -3.44 -11.51 12.06
CA ILE A 58 -2.45 -10.90 12.95
C ILE A 58 -2.76 -11.41 14.37
N ASP A 59 -1.75 -11.96 15.04
CA ASP A 59 -1.89 -12.49 16.41
C ASP A 59 -1.75 -11.34 17.43
N ALA A 60 -2.59 -10.33 17.28
CA ALA A 60 -2.74 -9.17 18.14
C ALA A 60 -4.13 -8.55 17.89
N PRO A 61 -4.74 -7.90 18.88
CA PRO A 61 -6.00 -7.18 18.70
C PRO A 61 -5.84 -5.98 17.77
N ALA A 62 -6.93 -5.55 17.14
CA ALA A 62 -6.92 -4.42 16.21
C ALA A 62 -6.37 -3.14 16.84
N ALA A 63 -6.60 -2.92 18.13
CA ALA A 63 -6.10 -1.76 18.87
C ALA A 63 -4.56 -1.67 18.90
N GLU A 64 -3.86 -2.81 18.90
CA GLU A 64 -2.39 -2.85 18.86
C GLU A 64 -1.85 -2.71 17.43
N VAL A 65 -2.59 -3.17 16.43
CA VAL A 65 -2.20 -3.07 15.01
C VAL A 65 -2.45 -1.67 14.46
N TRP A 66 -3.53 -1.02 14.90
CA TRP A 66 -3.98 0.27 14.39
C TRP A 66 -2.92 1.38 14.43
N PRO A 67 -2.20 1.61 15.54
CA PRO A 67 -1.18 2.65 15.59
C PRO A 67 -0.07 2.48 14.54
N TRP A 68 0.24 1.24 14.18
CA TRP A 68 1.20 0.96 13.11
C TRP A 68 0.66 1.33 11.72
N LEU A 69 -0.64 1.12 11.46
CA LEU A 69 -1.26 1.53 10.20
C LEU A 69 -1.31 3.05 10.06
N VAL A 70 -1.68 3.75 11.12
CA VAL A 70 -1.80 5.22 11.15
C VAL A 70 -0.47 5.90 10.84
N GLN A 71 0.64 5.37 11.34
CA GLN A 71 1.94 6.00 11.12
C GLN A 71 2.65 5.61 9.81
N MET A 72 2.06 4.76 8.96
CA MET A 72 2.66 4.39 7.66
C MET A 72 2.92 5.60 6.78
N GLY A 73 3.91 5.49 5.90
CA GLY A 73 4.23 6.46 4.87
C GLY A 73 5.72 6.83 4.79
N TYR A 74 6.10 7.34 3.62
CA TYR A 74 7.44 7.91 3.38
C TYR A 74 7.67 9.15 4.24
N GLY A 75 8.80 9.22 4.93
CA GLY A 75 9.11 10.28 5.90
C GLY A 75 8.34 10.16 7.22
N ARG A 76 7.63 9.07 7.41
CA ARG A 76 6.93 8.65 8.63
C ARG A 76 7.43 7.28 9.08
N GLY A 77 6.53 6.40 9.50
CA GLY A 77 6.86 5.04 9.97
C GLY A 77 7.31 4.06 8.90
N GLY A 78 7.39 4.45 7.63
CA GLY A 78 7.66 3.54 6.52
C GLY A 78 6.47 2.65 6.19
N PHE A 79 6.71 1.56 5.44
CA PHE A 79 5.65 0.61 5.06
C PHE A 79 5.90 -0.78 5.64
N TYR A 80 6.91 -0.94 6.50
CA TYR A 80 7.29 -2.19 7.18
C TYR A 80 7.62 -3.34 6.23
N SER A 81 7.87 -3.04 4.96
CA SER A 81 8.21 -4.00 3.93
C SER A 81 9.71 -4.35 3.95
N PHE A 82 10.28 -4.60 2.79
CA PHE A 82 11.68 -5.00 2.72
C PHE A 82 12.60 -3.77 2.61
N ASP A 83 13.32 -3.41 3.67
CA ASP A 83 14.29 -2.30 3.69
C ASP A 83 15.28 -2.36 2.51
N LEU A 84 15.66 -3.58 2.10
CA LEU A 84 16.58 -3.79 0.99
C LEU A 84 15.95 -3.44 -0.36
N LEU A 85 14.69 -3.82 -0.61
CA LEU A 85 13.99 -3.49 -1.86
C LEU A 85 13.68 -2.00 -1.96
N GLU A 86 13.34 -1.38 -0.83
CA GLU A 86 13.11 0.06 -0.73
C GLU A 86 14.39 0.84 -1.02
N ARG A 87 15.55 0.38 -0.54
CA ARG A 87 16.87 0.96 -0.85
C ARG A 87 17.27 0.75 -2.31
N LEU A 88 17.04 -0.44 -2.87
CA LEU A 88 17.33 -0.76 -4.26
C LEU A 88 16.43 0.03 -5.22
N ALA A 89 15.19 0.32 -4.83
CA ALA A 89 14.28 1.19 -5.57
C ALA A 89 14.63 2.69 -5.43
N GLY A 90 15.67 3.04 -4.65
CA GLY A 90 16.11 4.42 -4.45
C GLY A 90 15.14 5.27 -3.62
N VAL A 91 14.20 4.66 -2.92
CA VAL A 91 13.12 5.37 -2.21
C VAL A 91 13.54 5.86 -0.83
N GLY A 92 14.64 5.35 -0.25
CA GLY A 92 15.21 5.83 1.01
C GLY A 92 14.25 5.76 2.22
N ILE A 93 13.36 4.77 2.25
CA ILE A 93 12.39 4.60 3.34
C ILE A 93 13.09 3.99 4.56
N THR A 94 12.85 4.59 5.73
CA THR A 94 13.27 4.03 7.02
C THR A 94 12.05 3.52 7.76
N ASN A 95 12.03 2.24 8.10
CA ASN A 95 10.92 1.62 8.81
C ASN A 95 11.03 1.85 10.33
N ALA A 96 10.01 2.45 10.94
CA ALA A 96 9.94 2.69 12.38
C ALA A 96 9.95 1.35 13.16
N ARG A 97 10.61 1.36 14.31
CA ARG A 97 10.69 0.22 15.23
C ARG A 97 9.74 0.33 16.42
N ARG A 98 9.15 1.51 16.63
CA ARG A 98 8.21 1.83 17.72
C ARG A 98 7.10 2.72 17.21
N ILE A 99 6.04 2.84 17.98
CA ILE A 99 4.97 3.82 17.76
C ILE A 99 5.51 5.20 18.13
N GLU A 100 5.36 6.14 17.21
CA GLU A 100 5.75 7.55 17.40
C GLU A 100 4.48 8.38 17.56
N SER A 101 4.33 9.06 18.70
CA SER A 101 3.15 9.88 19.02
C SER A 101 2.88 10.96 17.96
N ARG A 102 3.93 11.57 17.43
CA ARG A 102 3.84 12.61 16.39
C ARG A 102 3.17 12.16 15.07
N TRP A 103 2.94 10.87 14.91
CA TRP A 103 2.31 10.32 13.70
C TRP A 103 0.95 9.67 13.98
N GLN A 104 0.40 9.86 15.17
CA GLN A 104 -0.87 9.24 15.55
C GLN A 104 -2.10 10.12 15.27
N ASP A 105 -1.90 11.40 14.97
CA ASP A 105 -2.98 12.38 14.73
C ASP A 105 -3.36 12.47 13.24
N LEU A 106 -3.39 11.31 12.56
CA LEU A 106 -3.80 11.24 11.16
C LEU A 106 -5.30 11.55 11.03
N ALA A 107 -5.67 12.39 10.07
CA ALA A 107 -7.05 12.81 9.82
C ALA A 107 -7.44 12.62 8.34
N VAL A 108 -8.74 12.60 8.06
CA VAL A 108 -9.27 12.64 6.69
C VAL A 108 -8.82 13.95 6.03
N GLY A 109 -8.34 13.86 4.80
CA GLY A 109 -7.73 14.97 4.05
C GLY A 109 -6.21 15.06 4.18
N ASP A 110 -5.59 14.40 5.16
CA ASP A 110 -4.14 14.37 5.29
C ASP A 110 -3.48 13.64 4.13
N ARG A 111 -2.22 13.98 3.86
CA ARG A 111 -1.43 13.35 2.81
C ARG A 111 -0.47 12.33 3.37
N VAL A 112 -0.58 11.10 2.90
CA VAL A 112 0.36 10.01 3.16
C VAL A 112 1.25 9.83 1.95
N ARG A 113 2.53 10.16 2.09
CA ARG A 113 3.51 10.05 1.00
C ARG A 113 3.90 8.60 0.79
N LEU A 114 3.89 8.18 -0.47
CA LEU A 114 4.40 6.87 -0.90
C LEU A 114 5.89 6.95 -1.29
N ALA A 115 6.30 8.10 -1.80
CA ALA A 115 7.66 8.45 -2.18
C ALA A 115 7.86 9.96 -2.04
N ALA A 116 9.03 10.47 -2.43
CA ALA A 116 9.32 11.91 -2.34
C ALA A 116 8.25 12.77 -3.02
N ASP A 117 7.80 12.37 -4.20
CA ASP A 117 6.93 13.16 -5.07
C ASP A 117 5.54 12.52 -5.28
N VAL A 118 5.24 11.41 -4.58
CA VAL A 118 3.97 10.69 -4.71
C VAL A 118 3.30 10.60 -3.35
N ALA A 119 2.06 11.07 -3.26
CA ALA A 119 1.25 10.98 -2.06
C ALA A 119 -0.19 10.62 -2.39
N LEU A 120 -0.84 9.94 -1.45
CA LEU A 120 -2.27 9.69 -1.43
C LEU A 120 -2.91 10.54 -0.34
N THR A 121 -4.20 10.82 -0.51
CA THR A 121 -5.01 11.51 0.49
C THR A 121 -5.74 10.48 1.36
N VAL A 122 -5.84 10.73 2.65
CA VAL A 122 -6.70 9.96 3.55
C VAL A 122 -8.14 10.27 3.20
N ALA A 123 -8.80 9.35 2.52
CA ALA A 123 -10.19 9.50 2.10
C ALA A 123 -11.18 9.02 3.17
N ARG A 124 -10.78 8.03 3.97
CA ARG A 124 -11.60 7.50 5.07
C ARG A 124 -10.72 7.04 6.22
N LEU A 125 -11.13 7.35 7.43
CA LEU A 125 -10.43 6.97 8.65
C LEU A 125 -11.46 6.62 9.73
N GLU A 126 -11.51 5.35 10.12
CA GLU A 126 -12.30 4.86 11.25
C GLU A 126 -11.33 4.23 12.25
N PRO A 127 -11.05 4.87 13.40
CA PRO A 127 -10.07 4.40 14.37
C PRO A 127 -10.26 2.95 14.78
N GLY A 128 -9.18 2.17 14.73
CA GLY A 128 -9.19 0.75 15.04
C GLY A 128 -9.87 -0.16 14.00
N ARG A 129 -10.42 0.40 12.92
CA ARG A 129 -11.20 -0.35 11.94
C ARG A 129 -10.71 -0.20 10.52
N CYS A 130 -10.64 1.01 9.96
CA CYS A 130 -10.16 1.16 8.59
C CYS A 130 -9.42 2.48 8.34
N LEU A 131 -8.42 2.39 7.46
CA LEU A 131 -7.72 3.49 6.83
C LEU A 131 -7.84 3.29 5.32
N VAL A 132 -8.39 4.28 4.61
CA VAL A 132 -8.46 4.28 3.16
C VAL A 132 -7.73 5.49 2.60
N LEU A 133 -6.78 5.22 1.73
CA LEU A 133 -6.01 6.21 0.99
C LEU A 133 -6.50 6.23 -0.47
N SER A 134 -6.56 7.42 -1.10
CA SER A 134 -6.98 7.56 -2.48
C SER A 134 -6.09 8.54 -3.24
N SER A 135 -5.98 8.34 -4.55
CA SER A 135 -5.44 9.35 -5.47
C SER A 135 -6.37 10.55 -5.65
N ASP A 136 -7.68 10.38 -5.35
CA ASP A 136 -8.66 11.45 -5.42
C ASP A 136 -8.57 12.41 -4.24
N GLY A 137 -8.74 13.72 -4.52
CA GLY A 137 -8.87 14.79 -3.53
C GLY A 137 -7.60 15.54 -3.17
N GLY A 138 -6.47 15.17 -3.71
CA GLY A 138 -5.26 15.99 -3.65
C GLY A 138 -4.87 16.43 -5.05
N ALA A 139 -4.75 17.72 -5.30
CA ALA A 139 -4.05 18.18 -6.49
C ALA A 139 -2.66 17.52 -6.47
N ALA A 140 -2.44 16.56 -7.36
CA ALA A 140 -1.10 16.01 -7.54
C ALA A 140 -0.16 17.19 -7.84
N PRO A 141 1.04 17.25 -7.25
CA PRO A 141 1.97 18.29 -7.62
C PRO A 141 2.17 18.24 -9.14
N PRO A 142 2.33 19.40 -9.80
CA PRO A 142 2.53 19.46 -11.24
C PRO A 142 3.64 18.49 -11.65
N GLY A 143 3.34 17.52 -12.50
CA GLY A 143 4.27 16.49 -12.97
C GLY A 143 4.22 15.14 -12.26
N ALA A 144 3.46 14.97 -11.18
CA ALA A 144 3.31 13.71 -10.44
C ALA A 144 1.90 13.11 -10.58
N ALA A 145 1.17 13.43 -11.62
CA ALA A 145 -0.14 12.86 -11.89
C ALA A 145 0.00 11.36 -12.17
N MET A 146 -0.53 10.54 -11.29
CA MET A 146 -0.77 9.13 -11.60
C MET A 146 -1.82 9.10 -12.73
N ASP A 147 -1.50 8.46 -13.85
CA ASP A 147 -2.44 8.32 -14.98
C ASP A 147 -3.43 7.15 -14.72
N PHE A 148 -3.89 7.06 -13.48
CA PHE A 148 -4.88 6.10 -13.00
C PHE A 148 -5.52 6.56 -11.69
N ASP A 149 -6.78 6.24 -11.48
CA ASP A 149 -7.41 6.37 -10.17
C ASP A 149 -7.01 5.19 -9.31
N PHE A 150 -6.78 5.46 -8.04
CA PHE A 150 -6.28 4.46 -7.11
C PHE A 150 -6.91 4.62 -5.72
N SER A 151 -7.29 3.50 -5.13
CA SER A 151 -7.59 3.44 -3.70
C SER A 151 -6.84 2.30 -3.04
N TRP A 152 -6.41 2.53 -1.80
CA TRP A 152 -5.68 1.59 -0.98
C TRP A 152 -6.31 1.51 0.40
N ALA A 153 -7.04 0.43 0.65
CA ALA A 153 -7.77 0.23 1.89
C ALA A 153 -7.05 -0.75 2.80
N PHE A 154 -6.95 -0.40 4.07
CA PHE A 154 -6.50 -1.25 5.18
C PHE A 154 -7.65 -1.43 6.14
N VAL A 155 -8.18 -2.64 6.25
CA VAL A 155 -9.35 -2.93 7.08
C VAL A 155 -8.99 -3.97 8.12
N LEU A 156 -9.26 -3.63 9.38
CA LEU A 156 -9.10 -4.52 10.53
C LEU A 156 -10.47 -5.04 10.96
N ASP A 157 -10.65 -6.35 10.88
CA ASP A 157 -11.86 -7.02 11.35
C ASP A 157 -11.54 -7.87 12.58
N LYS A 158 -12.49 -7.97 13.49
CA LYS A 158 -12.46 -9.02 14.50
C LYS A 158 -12.75 -10.37 13.81
N PRO A 159 -11.94 -11.41 14.02
CA PRO A 159 -12.13 -12.68 13.31
C PRO A 159 -13.42 -13.41 13.73
N ASP A 160 -13.78 -13.40 15.01
CA ASP A 160 -14.98 -13.93 15.64
C ASP A 160 -15.01 -13.48 17.09
N ASP A 161 -16.19 -13.48 17.73
CA ASP A 161 -16.37 -13.07 19.15
C ASP A 161 -15.55 -13.91 20.15
N ARG A 162 -15.09 -15.08 19.72
CA ARG A 162 -14.30 -16.01 20.55
C ARG A 162 -12.79 -15.75 20.53
N ASP A 163 -12.29 -14.84 19.67
CA ASP A 163 -10.84 -14.65 19.46
C ASP A 163 -10.44 -13.18 19.65
N SER A 164 -10.67 -12.67 20.88
CA SER A 164 -10.39 -11.27 21.25
C SER A 164 -8.91 -10.87 21.16
N GLY A 165 -7.99 -11.84 21.13
CA GLY A 165 -6.55 -11.63 21.05
C GLY A 165 -6.00 -11.51 19.63
N ARG A 166 -6.85 -11.51 18.58
CA ARG A 166 -6.43 -11.51 17.18
C ARG A 166 -7.26 -10.59 16.33
N CYS A 167 -6.69 -10.18 15.19
CA CYS A 167 -7.45 -9.50 14.15
C CYS A 167 -7.16 -10.07 12.77
N ARG A 168 -8.03 -9.73 11.82
CA ARG A 168 -7.83 -9.99 10.40
C ARG A 168 -7.56 -8.66 9.72
N LEU A 169 -6.40 -8.55 9.08
CA LEU A 169 -6.07 -7.42 8.23
C LEU A 169 -6.42 -7.79 6.78
N ARG A 170 -7.27 -6.98 6.16
CA ARG A 170 -7.53 -6.99 4.72
C ARG A 170 -6.92 -5.74 4.12
N ILE A 171 -6.15 -5.92 3.04
CA ILE A 171 -5.53 -4.83 2.27
C ILE A 171 -6.08 -4.96 0.87
N ARG A 172 -6.77 -3.92 0.38
CA ARG A 172 -7.31 -3.88 -0.98
C ARG A 172 -6.72 -2.72 -1.75
N GLU A 173 -6.26 -3.04 -2.94
CA GLU A 173 -5.79 -2.09 -3.94
C GLU A 173 -6.76 -2.12 -5.12
N ARG A 174 -7.21 -0.94 -5.57
CA ARG A 174 -8.08 -0.78 -6.73
C ARG A 174 -7.45 0.23 -7.68
N TYR A 175 -7.40 -0.11 -8.96
CA TYR A 175 -6.80 0.71 -9.99
C TYR A 175 -7.79 0.86 -11.15
N LEU A 176 -7.95 2.09 -11.64
CA LEU A 176 -8.61 2.43 -12.89
C LEU A 176 -7.62 3.19 -13.78
N PRO A 177 -6.80 2.48 -14.59
CA PRO A 177 -5.90 3.13 -15.54
C PRO A 177 -6.69 3.89 -16.62
N HIS A 178 -6.26 5.12 -16.93
CA HIS A 178 -6.95 5.97 -17.92
C HIS A 178 -6.49 5.64 -19.35
N ARG A 179 -5.35 4.97 -19.53
CA ARG A 179 -4.80 4.59 -20.85
C ARG A 179 -4.32 3.15 -20.87
N GLY A 180 -4.33 2.55 -22.06
CA GLY A 180 -3.86 1.19 -22.25
C GLY A 180 -2.38 0.97 -21.87
N ALA A 181 -1.52 1.94 -22.16
CA ALA A 181 -0.12 1.90 -21.74
C ALA A 181 0.02 1.87 -20.22
N THR A 182 -0.77 2.67 -19.49
CA THR A 182 -0.81 2.68 -18.02
C THR A 182 -1.31 1.35 -17.47
N THR A 183 -2.29 0.73 -18.11
CA THR A 183 -2.76 -0.61 -17.75
C THR A 183 -1.63 -1.64 -17.82
N ALA A 184 -0.81 -1.60 -18.87
CA ALA A 184 0.33 -2.50 -19.01
C ALA A 184 1.37 -2.27 -17.89
N VAL A 185 1.68 -1.01 -17.57
CA VAL A 185 2.59 -0.65 -16.48
C VAL A 185 2.06 -1.13 -15.13
N VAL A 186 0.80 -0.84 -14.79
CA VAL A 186 0.17 -1.30 -13.54
C VAL A 186 0.25 -2.83 -13.44
N ARG A 187 -0.09 -3.55 -14.51
CA ARG A 187 0.00 -5.03 -14.53
C ARG A 187 1.43 -5.53 -14.34
N ALA A 188 2.42 -4.86 -14.92
CA ALA A 188 3.83 -5.25 -14.80
C ALA A 188 4.40 -5.04 -13.39
N VAL A 189 3.95 -4.01 -12.65
CA VAL A 189 4.45 -3.73 -11.29
C VAL A 189 3.70 -4.51 -10.18
N ARG A 190 2.55 -5.11 -10.49
CA ARG A 190 1.76 -5.89 -9.51
C ARG A 190 2.55 -6.96 -8.74
N PRO A 191 3.42 -7.78 -9.36
CA PRO A 191 4.20 -8.77 -8.62
C PRO A 191 5.06 -8.13 -7.51
N VAL A 192 5.64 -6.96 -7.79
CA VAL A 192 6.43 -6.20 -6.80
C VAL A 192 5.53 -5.65 -5.69
N ALA A 193 4.38 -5.05 -6.04
CA ALA A 193 3.39 -4.56 -5.08
C ALA A 193 2.93 -5.69 -4.14
N ARG A 194 2.62 -6.88 -4.67
CA ARG A 194 2.28 -8.06 -3.89
C ARG A 194 3.37 -8.47 -2.92
N LEU A 195 4.63 -8.46 -3.36
CA LEU A 195 5.76 -8.77 -2.51
C LEU A 195 5.89 -7.75 -1.38
N MET A 196 5.73 -6.46 -1.68
CA MET A 196 5.76 -5.38 -0.70
C MET A 196 4.63 -5.50 0.32
N THR A 197 3.39 -5.75 -0.12
CA THR A 197 2.24 -5.96 0.77
C THR A 197 2.47 -7.14 1.73
N ARG A 198 3.09 -8.22 1.26
CA ARG A 198 3.48 -9.34 2.15
C ARG A 198 4.59 -8.96 3.13
N GLY A 199 5.54 -8.16 2.67
CA GLY A 199 6.56 -7.57 3.52
C GLY A 199 5.94 -6.74 4.64
N THR A 200 4.99 -5.87 4.29
CA THR A 200 4.19 -5.06 5.23
C THR A 200 3.49 -5.93 6.27
N VAL A 201 2.76 -6.95 5.85
CA VAL A 201 2.08 -7.88 6.77
C VAL A 201 3.08 -8.59 7.70
N ARG A 202 4.21 -9.07 7.15
CA ARG A 202 5.26 -9.71 7.96
C ARG A 202 5.90 -8.72 8.94
N GLY A 203 6.14 -7.50 8.50
CA GLY A 203 6.68 -6.42 9.32
C GLY A 203 5.75 -6.01 10.45
N LEU A 204 4.45 -5.89 10.20
CA LEU A 204 3.42 -5.65 11.22
C LEU A 204 3.40 -6.78 12.26
N ARG A 205 3.34 -8.05 11.81
CA ARG A 205 3.35 -9.23 12.72
C ARG A 205 4.55 -9.26 13.67
N ARG A 206 5.71 -8.78 13.22
CA ARG A 206 6.91 -8.72 14.08
C ARG A 206 6.81 -7.62 15.12
N ARG A 207 6.22 -6.49 14.77
CA ARG A 207 6.13 -5.28 15.61
C ARG A 207 5.10 -5.40 16.72
N VAL A 208 3.97 -6.04 16.44
CA VAL A 208 2.93 -6.27 17.45
C VAL A 208 3.26 -7.41 18.42
N ARG A 209 4.34 -8.16 18.19
CA ARG A 209 4.84 -9.21 19.09
C ARG A 209 6.05 -8.76 19.91
N ALA A 210 6.63 -7.61 19.60
CA ALA A 210 7.82 -7.07 20.25
C ALA A 210 7.46 -6.15 21.40
#